data_ebe43cd321fc12520e2b9dddff7e18a4
#
_entry.id   ebe43cd321fc12520e2b9dddff7e18a4
#
_cell.length_a   1.000
_cell.length_b   1.000
_cell.length_c   1.000
_cell.angle_alpha   90.00
_cell.angle_beta   90.00
_cell.angle_gamma   90.00
#
_symmetry.space_group_name_H-M   'P 1'
#
loop_
_entity.id
_entity.type
_entity.pdbx_description
1 polymer ?
#
loop_
_entity_poly.entity_id
_entity_poly.type
_entity_poly.pdbx_seq_one_letter_code
_entity_poly.pdbx_strand_id
1 'polypeptide(L)'
;MKIAAPTRIGLIQRLPLFFTSLSLYYPGVQKLQFLNISQSRRAIGGFFPKKMAWSSEKCDGHRVEATKMGLVRPATEEHAEEAIEALRAGKVIAVPTDTLYGFACDACSMEAVHRIYEIKGRKYTRPLAICVGDVQDIQRFAVTDHLPPGLLESLLPGPVTVVLRRGESSILEKSLNPGLDSIGVRVPDCNFIRVIARGSRSALALTSANLSGQPSSVDVKDFENLWQHCAYIYDGGVLPSGRAGSTVVDLTTLGKYKILRPGSAKEETIAILERHALVEDVIAS
;
A
#
# COMPACT_ATOMS: atom_id res chain seq x y z
N MET A 1 -19.33 -9.69 -71.54
CA MET A 1 -18.20 -8.78 -71.85
C MET A 1 -17.38 -8.69 -70.55
N LYS A 2 -16.37 -9.56 -70.36
CA LYS A 2 -14.94 -9.40 -70.73
C LYS A 2 -14.49 -7.96 -70.39
N ILE A 3 -13.52 -7.68 -69.46
CA ILE A 3 -12.09 -7.95 -69.51
C ILE A 3 -11.58 -7.65 -68.09
N ALA A 4 -10.98 -8.51 -67.30
CA ALA A 4 -9.56 -8.92 -67.20
C ALA A 4 -8.66 -7.92 -66.40
N ALA A 5 -8.04 -8.46 -65.37
CA ALA A 5 -6.95 -7.93 -64.57
C ALA A 5 -5.65 -7.65 -65.37
N PRO A 6 -4.63 -7.02 -64.81
CA PRO A 6 -3.54 -7.86 -64.36
C PRO A 6 -2.82 -7.45 -63.04
N THR A 7 -2.29 -8.46 -62.45
CA THR A 7 -1.25 -8.63 -61.46
C THR A 7 0.05 -7.87 -61.76
N ARG A 8 0.71 -7.30 -60.79
CA ARG A 8 2.18 -7.23 -60.77
C ARG A 8 2.77 -7.38 -59.35
N ILE A 9 3.61 -8.35 -59.28
CA ILE A 9 4.53 -8.77 -58.24
C ILE A 9 5.79 -7.87 -58.31
N GLY A 10 6.40 -7.61 -57.21
CA GLY A 10 7.75 -7.06 -57.12
C GLY A 10 8.00 -6.46 -55.72
N LEU A 11 8.79 -6.88 -55.00
CA LEU A 11 10.09 -7.42 -54.75
C LEU A 11 10.59 -6.86 -53.41
N ILE A 12 11.02 -7.75 -52.58
CA ILE A 12 11.69 -7.59 -51.30
C ILE A 12 12.94 -6.73 -51.48
N GLN A 13 13.11 -5.71 -50.61
CA GLN A 13 14.45 -5.25 -50.27
C GLN A 13 14.58 -5.06 -48.72
N ARG A 14 15.39 -5.93 -48.15
CA ARG A 14 16.03 -5.77 -46.84
C ARG A 14 17.21 -4.82 -46.98
N LEU A 15 17.37 -3.87 -46.05
CA LEU A 15 18.68 -3.32 -45.61
C LEU A 15 18.48 -2.53 -44.29
N PRO A 16 19.56 -2.12 -43.56
CA PRO A 16 19.85 -2.74 -42.28
C PRO A 16 19.73 -1.74 -41.10
N LEU A 17 19.85 -2.32 -39.91
CA LEU A 17 19.99 -1.68 -38.63
C LEU A 17 21.12 -0.64 -38.60
N PHE A 18 20.81 0.61 -38.23
CA PHE A 18 21.79 1.52 -37.63
C PHE A 18 21.33 1.92 -36.23
N PHE A 19 22.08 1.42 -35.26
CA PHE A 19 22.13 1.96 -33.91
C PHE A 19 22.80 3.34 -33.96
N THR A 20 22.10 4.38 -33.51
CA THR A 20 22.74 5.63 -33.08
C THR A 20 22.30 5.95 -31.68
N SER A 21 23.21 5.70 -30.74
CA SER A 21 23.13 6.19 -29.38
C SER A 21 23.30 7.72 -29.41
N LEU A 22 22.30 8.48 -28.97
CA LEU A 22 22.48 9.89 -28.61
C LEU A 22 22.81 9.96 -27.12
N SER A 23 24.09 10.20 -26.85
CA SER A 23 24.61 10.58 -25.55
C SER A 23 24.38 12.08 -25.37
N LEU A 24 23.47 12.47 -24.46
CA LEU A 24 23.36 13.85 -23.99
C LEU A 24 24.34 14.07 -22.84
N TYR A 25 25.35 14.86 -23.11
CA TYR A 25 26.37 15.31 -22.16
C TYR A 25 25.78 16.40 -21.25
N TYR A 26 25.80 16.17 -19.93
CA TYR A 26 25.66 17.23 -18.93
C TYR A 26 26.97 17.36 -18.16
N PRO A 27 27.60 18.52 -18.10
CA PRO A 27 28.83 18.73 -17.34
C PRO A 27 28.50 19.17 -15.91
N GLY A 28 29.13 18.54 -14.96
CA GLY A 28 29.32 19.07 -13.61
C GLY A 28 28.92 18.19 -12.44
N VAL A 29 29.61 17.07 -12.18
CA VAL A 29 29.76 16.52 -10.84
C VAL A 29 31.16 15.94 -10.71
N GLN A 30 31.92 16.50 -9.76
CA GLN A 30 33.30 16.08 -9.44
C GLN A 30 33.31 14.67 -8.86
N LYS A 31 34.21 13.83 -9.39
CA LYS A 31 34.57 12.53 -8.87
C LYS A 31 35.29 12.68 -7.54
N LEU A 32 34.72 12.16 -6.46
CA LEU A 32 35.46 11.85 -5.23
C LEU A 32 36.16 10.51 -5.43
N GLN A 33 37.50 10.56 -5.46
CA GLN A 33 38.36 9.38 -5.47
C GLN A 33 38.44 8.78 -4.06
N PHE A 34 38.08 7.51 -3.94
CA PHE A 34 38.41 6.71 -2.76
C PHE A 34 39.87 6.30 -2.82
N LEU A 35 40.67 6.85 -1.89
CA LEU A 35 42.03 6.40 -1.63
C LEU A 35 41.99 5.19 -0.71
N ASN A 36 42.41 4.04 -1.23
CA ASN A 36 42.77 2.86 -0.47
C ASN A 36 44.14 3.11 0.20
N ILE A 37 44.19 3.12 1.53
CA ILE A 37 45.47 3.07 2.29
C ILE A 37 45.54 1.73 3.01
N SER A 38 46.35 0.84 2.47
CA SER A 38 46.79 -0.37 3.15
C SER A 38 48.07 -0.06 3.94
N GLN A 39 48.03 -0.47 5.20
CA GLN A 39 49.13 -0.91 6.08
C GLN A 39 50.51 -0.23 6.01
N SER A 40 50.88 0.39 7.12
CA SER A 40 52.25 0.29 7.64
C SER A 40 52.24 0.39 9.16
N ARG A 41 52.69 -0.71 9.82
CA ARG A 41 52.99 -0.75 11.27
C ARG A 41 54.33 -0.08 11.52
N ARG A 42 54.40 0.87 12.40
CA ARG A 42 55.59 1.12 13.25
C ARG A 42 55.14 1.61 14.63
N ALA A 43 55.65 0.87 15.63
CA ALA A 43 55.46 1.13 17.04
C ALA A 43 56.35 2.32 17.46
N ILE A 44 55.80 3.23 18.25
CA ILE A 44 56.56 4.07 19.18
C ILE A 44 55.69 4.21 20.45
N GLY A 45 56.31 3.88 21.56
CA GLY A 45 55.65 3.84 22.88
C GLY A 45 55.42 5.21 23.48
N GLY A 46 54.56 5.21 24.47
CA GLY A 46 54.61 6.24 25.53
C GLY A 46 53.29 6.84 25.91
N PHE A 47 52.95 6.63 27.18
CA PHE A 47 52.03 7.37 28.01
C PHE A 47 50.53 7.04 27.94
N PHE A 48 50.12 6.18 28.87
CA PHE A 48 48.73 6.06 29.31
C PHE A 48 48.39 7.10 30.36
N PRO A 49 47.35 7.92 30.22
CA PRO A 49 46.68 8.53 31.35
C PRO A 49 45.52 7.63 31.81
N LYS A 50 45.35 7.66 33.14
CA LYS A 50 44.44 6.88 33.98
C LYS A 50 43.01 6.76 33.46
N LYS A 51 42.42 5.56 33.70
CA LYS A 51 41.01 5.24 33.66
C LYS A 51 40.16 6.36 34.29
N MET A 52 39.37 7.06 33.49
CA MET A 52 38.16 7.71 33.95
C MET A 52 37.07 6.64 33.99
N ALA A 53 36.57 6.37 35.20
CA ALA A 53 35.37 5.59 35.41
C ALA A 53 34.19 6.40 34.86
N TRP A 54 33.55 5.92 33.82
CA TRP A 54 32.24 6.40 33.41
C TRP A 54 31.23 5.85 34.40
N SER A 55 30.66 6.75 35.20
CA SER A 55 29.44 6.48 35.93
C SER A 55 28.33 6.12 34.93
N SER A 56 27.75 4.97 35.11
CA SER A 56 26.53 4.58 34.44
C SER A 56 25.40 5.49 34.95
N GLU A 57 25.17 6.61 34.26
CA GLU A 57 23.94 7.36 34.43
C GLU A 57 22.80 6.61 33.82
N LYS A 58 21.94 6.09 34.70
CA LYS A 58 20.57 5.62 34.36
C LYS A 58 19.76 6.86 33.97
N CYS A 59 19.75 7.21 32.68
CA CYS A 59 18.88 8.24 32.14
C CYS A 59 18.55 7.91 30.70
N ASP A 60 17.56 7.07 30.45
CA ASP A 60 16.95 7.04 29.10
C ASP A 60 15.51 6.49 29.05
N GLY A 61 14.93 5.95 30.14
CA GLY A 61 13.54 5.47 30.14
C GLY A 61 12.52 6.56 29.83
N HIS A 62 12.65 7.72 30.46
CA HIS A 62 11.69 8.83 30.33
C HIS A 62 11.72 9.54 28.97
N ARG A 63 12.87 9.58 28.28
CA ARG A 63 12.99 10.23 26.98
C ARG A 63 12.39 9.41 25.84
N VAL A 64 12.46 8.09 25.94
CA VAL A 64 11.88 7.16 24.96
C VAL A 64 10.35 7.15 25.07
N GLU A 65 9.80 7.15 26.30
CA GLU A 65 8.35 7.21 26.53
C GLU A 65 7.74 8.55 26.08
N ALA A 66 8.39 9.67 26.36
CA ALA A 66 7.94 11.00 25.92
C ALA A 66 7.93 11.12 24.37
N THR A 67 8.90 10.51 23.69
CA THR A 67 8.93 10.48 22.21
C THR A 67 7.83 9.60 21.64
N LYS A 68 7.52 8.47 22.27
CA LYS A 68 6.42 7.57 21.86
C LYS A 68 5.04 8.23 22.06
N MET A 69 4.81 8.91 23.19
CA MET A 69 3.56 9.65 23.44
C MET A 69 3.31 10.76 22.41
N GLY A 70 4.37 11.39 21.89
CA GLY A 70 4.27 12.41 20.84
C GLY A 70 3.80 11.91 19.48
N LEU A 71 3.82 10.59 19.22
CA LEU A 71 3.39 9.98 17.96
C LEU A 71 1.90 9.60 17.92
N VAL A 72 1.26 9.42 19.09
CA VAL A 72 -0.14 9.03 19.19
C VAL A 72 -1.03 10.26 19.18
N ARG A 73 -2.06 10.27 18.36
CA ARG A 73 -3.08 11.31 18.19
C ARG A 73 -4.47 10.69 18.27
N PRO A 74 -5.48 11.38 18.75
CA PRO A 74 -6.86 10.94 18.57
C PRO A 74 -7.23 10.83 17.08
N ALA A 75 -8.00 9.81 16.70
CA ALA A 75 -8.51 9.66 15.34
C ALA A 75 -9.73 10.55 15.11
N THR A 76 -9.55 11.87 15.19
CA THR A 76 -10.59 12.90 15.02
C THR A 76 -10.29 13.77 13.80
N GLU A 77 -11.31 14.43 13.26
CA GLU A 77 -11.16 15.30 12.08
C GLU A 77 -10.15 16.43 12.26
N GLU A 78 -9.96 16.89 13.51
CA GLU A 78 -8.96 17.91 13.84
C GLU A 78 -7.52 17.50 13.48
N HIS A 79 -7.24 16.19 13.45
CA HIS A 79 -5.93 15.65 13.10
C HIS A 79 -5.85 15.16 11.64
N ALA A 80 -6.92 15.34 10.85
CA ALA A 80 -6.96 14.84 9.48
C ALA A 80 -5.93 15.52 8.57
N GLU A 81 -5.75 16.84 8.69
CA GLU A 81 -4.77 17.56 7.86
C GLU A 81 -3.33 17.13 8.16
N GLU A 82 -2.97 16.91 9.44
CA GLU A 82 -1.67 16.36 9.84
C GLU A 82 -1.42 14.99 9.18
N ALA A 83 -2.46 14.13 9.14
CA ALA A 83 -2.39 12.83 8.51
C ALA A 83 -2.19 12.94 6.97
N ILE A 84 -2.95 13.85 6.34
CA ILE A 84 -2.87 14.12 4.91
C ILE A 84 -1.47 14.63 4.52
N GLU A 85 -0.92 15.56 5.29
CA GLU A 85 0.44 16.09 5.06
C GLU A 85 1.50 14.99 5.21
N ALA A 86 1.38 14.12 6.22
CA ALA A 86 2.27 12.99 6.40
C ALA A 86 2.23 12.03 5.19
N LEU A 87 1.04 11.73 4.68
CA LEU A 87 0.86 10.89 3.49
C LEU A 87 1.46 11.54 2.23
N ARG A 88 1.22 12.84 2.00
CA ARG A 88 1.82 13.61 0.91
C ARG A 88 3.34 13.65 0.97
N ALA A 89 3.90 13.62 2.19
CA ALA A 89 5.35 13.50 2.43
C ALA A 89 5.90 12.07 2.27
N GLY A 90 5.11 11.12 1.75
CA GLY A 90 5.51 9.72 1.54
C GLY A 90 5.67 8.91 2.83
N LYS A 91 5.09 9.36 3.94
CA LYS A 91 5.18 8.67 5.22
C LYS A 91 4.10 7.60 5.37
N VAL A 92 4.35 6.67 6.29
CA VAL A 92 3.36 5.68 6.74
C VAL A 92 2.70 6.20 8.02
N ILE A 93 1.39 6.05 8.11
CA ILE A 93 0.60 6.31 9.33
C ILE A 93 -0.13 5.04 9.75
N ALA A 94 -0.50 4.96 11.02
CA ALA A 94 -1.41 3.92 11.52
C ALA A 94 -2.78 4.54 11.83
N VAL A 95 -3.85 3.90 11.36
CA VAL A 95 -5.21 4.42 11.44
C VAL A 95 -6.22 3.33 11.82
N PRO A 96 -7.29 3.67 12.55
CA PRO A 96 -8.42 2.76 12.73
C PRO A 96 -9.22 2.63 11.43
N THR A 97 -9.86 1.47 11.27
CA THR A 97 -10.91 1.25 10.27
C THR A 97 -12.15 0.69 10.95
N ASP A 98 -13.16 0.36 10.18
CA ASP A 98 -14.37 -0.36 10.63
C ASP A 98 -14.11 -1.83 11.05
N THR A 99 -12.90 -2.33 10.83
CA THR A 99 -12.53 -3.72 11.16
C THR A 99 -11.30 -3.80 12.06
N LEU A 100 -10.18 -3.27 11.60
CA LEU A 100 -8.85 -3.43 12.23
C LEU A 100 -8.08 -2.12 12.16
N TYR A 101 -7.07 -1.96 13.01
CA TYR A 101 -6.04 -0.97 12.75
C TYR A 101 -5.23 -1.33 11.51
N GLY A 102 -4.93 -0.33 10.69
CA GLY A 102 -4.17 -0.49 9.46
C GLY A 102 -2.99 0.46 9.36
N PHE A 103 -1.93 0.02 8.67
CA PHE A 103 -0.93 0.93 8.12
C PHE A 103 -1.43 1.45 6.78
N ALA A 104 -1.33 2.77 6.61
CA ALA A 104 -1.72 3.46 5.40
C ALA A 104 -0.58 4.32 4.85
N CYS A 105 -0.44 4.36 3.54
CA CYS A 105 0.46 5.27 2.83
C CYS A 105 -0.13 5.65 1.47
N ASP A 106 0.48 6.60 0.77
CA ASP A 106 0.10 6.94 -0.60
C ASP A 106 0.35 5.76 -1.55
N ALA A 107 -0.71 5.25 -2.17
CA ALA A 107 -0.67 4.12 -3.11
C ALA A 107 -0.03 4.48 -4.47
N CYS A 108 0.20 5.75 -4.74
CA CYS A 108 0.84 6.26 -5.95
C CYS A 108 2.34 6.56 -5.74
N SER A 109 2.86 6.39 -4.52
CA SER A 109 4.26 6.59 -4.17
C SER A 109 5.01 5.27 -4.03
N MET A 110 6.00 5.02 -4.89
CA MET A 110 6.84 3.82 -4.85
C MET A 110 7.55 3.69 -3.49
N GLU A 111 8.14 4.77 -2.99
CA GLU A 111 8.86 4.78 -1.72
C GLU A 111 7.94 4.42 -0.54
N ALA A 112 6.75 5.02 -0.50
CA ALA A 112 5.78 4.78 0.56
C ALA A 112 5.25 3.34 0.54
N VAL A 113 4.95 2.80 -0.64
CA VAL A 113 4.52 1.40 -0.83
C VAL A 113 5.61 0.43 -0.40
N HIS A 114 6.88 0.65 -0.80
CA HIS A 114 8.01 -0.17 -0.37
C HIS A 114 8.17 -0.14 1.15
N ARG A 115 7.98 1.02 1.78
CA ARG A 115 8.06 1.15 3.24
C ARG A 115 7.06 0.26 3.96
N ILE A 116 5.81 0.16 3.46
CA ILE A 116 4.82 -0.79 4.03
C ILE A 116 5.31 -2.23 3.91
N TYR A 117 5.87 -2.64 2.77
CA TYR A 117 6.39 -4.00 2.62
C TYR A 117 7.54 -4.27 3.60
N GLU A 118 8.45 -3.33 3.82
CA GLU A 118 9.52 -3.43 4.82
C GLU A 118 8.97 -3.61 6.24
N ILE A 119 8.04 -2.75 6.66
CA ILE A 119 7.40 -2.82 7.98
C ILE A 119 6.73 -4.18 8.19
N LYS A 120 6.06 -4.70 7.18
CA LYS A 120 5.38 -6.00 7.24
C LYS A 120 6.34 -7.19 7.23
N GLY A 121 7.63 -7.00 6.94
CA GLY A 121 8.59 -8.09 6.71
C GLY A 121 8.15 -9.02 5.59
N ARG A 122 7.43 -8.47 4.59
CA ARG A 122 6.83 -9.25 3.50
C ARG A 122 7.75 -9.38 2.31
N LYS A 123 7.82 -10.61 1.79
CA LYS A 123 7.97 -10.81 0.34
C LYS A 123 6.66 -10.34 -0.32
N TYR A 124 6.72 -9.77 -1.51
CA TYR A 124 5.59 -9.22 -2.30
C TYR A 124 4.42 -10.19 -2.59
N THR A 125 4.33 -11.31 -1.87
CA THR A 125 3.41 -12.43 -2.15
C THR A 125 1.99 -12.26 -1.59
N ARG A 126 1.74 -11.25 -0.75
CA ARG A 126 0.39 -10.96 -0.23
C ARG A 126 -0.04 -9.58 -0.69
N PRO A 127 -1.07 -9.49 -1.55
CA PRO A 127 -1.54 -8.21 -2.08
C PRO A 127 -1.94 -7.22 -0.98
N LEU A 128 -1.65 -5.95 -1.21
CA LEU A 128 -2.21 -4.83 -0.46
C LEU A 128 -3.54 -4.43 -1.08
N ALA A 129 -4.49 -4.00 -0.24
CA ALA A 129 -5.67 -3.32 -0.73
C ALA A 129 -5.40 -1.80 -0.83
N ILE A 130 -6.23 -1.09 -1.57
CA ILE A 130 -6.32 0.37 -1.49
C ILE A 130 -7.58 0.78 -0.74
N CYS A 131 -7.52 1.94 -0.11
CA CYS A 131 -8.64 2.62 0.51
C CYS A 131 -8.92 3.93 -0.25
N VAL A 132 -10.18 4.18 -0.55
CA VAL A 132 -10.65 5.45 -1.11
C VAL A 132 -11.73 6.05 -0.21
N GLY A 133 -12.00 7.33 -0.35
CA GLY A 133 -12.95 8.07 0.51
C GLY A 133 -14.40 7.77 0.19
N ASP A 134 -14.72 7.57 -1.09
CA ASP A 134 -16.07 7.38 -1.61
C ASP A 134 -16.13 6.29 -2.66
N VAL A 135 -17.32 5.68 -2.82
CA VAL A 135 -17.53 4.59 -3.78
C VAL A 135 -17.26 5.05 -5.22
N GLN A 136 -17.61 6.28 -5.54
CA GLN A 136 -17.40 6.87 -6.87
C GLN A 136 -15.93 7.02 -7.25
N ASP A 137 -15.02 7.07 -6.27
CA ASP A 137 -13.59 7.15 -6.53
C ASP A 137 -12.99 5.84 -7.04
N ILE A 138 -13.70 4.70 -6.87
CA ILE A 138 -13.21 3.36 -7.26
C ILE A 138 -12.86 3.31 -8.75
N GLN A 139 -13.69 3.91 -9.61
CA GLN A 139 -13.50 3.93 -11.06
C GLN A 139 -12.19 4.60 -11.53
N ARG A 140 -11.55 5.40 -10.67
CA ARG A 140 -10.23 6.00 -10.95
C ARG A 140 -9.10 4.98 -10.94
N PHE A 141 -9.32 3.83 -10.31
CA PHE A 141 -8.26 2.85 -10.01
C PHE A 141 -8.57 1.46 -10.57
N ALA A 142 -9.85 1.15 -10.75
CA ALA A 142 -10.32 -0.17 -11.12
C ALA A 142 -11.49 -0.11 -12.11
N VAL A 143 -11.66 -1.18 -12.90
CA VAL A 143 -12.75 -1.32 -13.86
C VAL A 143 -14.02 -1.75 -13.13
N THR A 144 -15.10 -1.00 -13.30
CA THR A 144 -16.40 -1.23 -12.64
C THR A 144 -17.56 -1.44 -13.60
N ASP A 145 -17.39 -1.20 -14.91
CA ASP A 145 -18.45 -1.16 -15.92
C ASP A 145 -19.20 -2.50 -16.10
N HIS A 146 -18.57 -3.60 -15.68
CA HIS A 146 -19.14 -4.94 -15.75
C HIS A 146 -20.00 -5.31 -14.54
N LEU A 147 -20.05 -4.46 -13.52
CA LEU A 147 -20.79 -4.72 -12.29
C LEU A 147 -22.26 -4.28 -12.42
N PRO A 148 -23.19 -4.99 -11.77
CA PRO A 148 -24.59 -4.53 -11.67
C PRO A 148 -24.68 -3.14 -11.04
N PRO A 149 -25.57 -2.27 -11.53
CA PRO A 149 -25.83 -0.95 -10.93
C PRO A 149 -26.18 -1.07 -9.45
N GLY A 150 -25.61 -0.20 -8.61
CA GLY A 150 -25.88 -0.14 -7.18
C GLY A 150 -25.23 -1.25 -6.34
N LEU A 151 -24.46 -2.17 -6.94
CA LEU A 151 -23.78 -3.23 -6.20
C LEU A 151 -22.72 -2.67 -5.25
N LEU A 152 -21.86 -1.80 -5.76
CA LEU A 152 -20.79 -1.22 -4.94
C LEU A 152 -21.34 -0.39 -3.80
N GLU A 153 -22.40 0.39 -4.02
CA GLU A 153 -23.11 1.19 -3.02
C GLU A 153 -23.83 0.31 -1.97
N SER A 154 -24.18 -0.92 -2.34
CA SER A 154 -24.77 -1.89 -1.40
C SER A 154 -23.73 -2.59 -0.52
N LEU A 155 -22.48 -2.68 -0.98
CA LEU A 155 -21.38 -3.33 -0.27
C LEU A 155 -20.52 -2.34 0.53
N LEU A 156 -20.48 -1.07 0.11
CA LEU A 156 -19.56 -0.04 0.58
C LEU A 156 -20.32 1.29 0.83
N PRO A 157 -19.98 2.05 1.88
CA PRO A 157 -18.92 1.79 2.87
C PRO A 157 -19.21 0.58 3.74
N GLY A 158 -18.16 -0.17 4.13
CA GLY A 158 -18.34 -1.32 5.01
C GLY A 158 -17.15 -2.25 5.09
N PRO A 159 -17.28 -3.33 5.88
CA PRO A 159 -16.21 -4.27 6.18
C PRO A 159 -15.97 -5.27 5.03
N VAL A 160 -15.97 -4.78 3.79
CA VAL A 160 -15.77 -5.54 2.58
C VAL A 160 -14.56 -4.99 1.81
N THR A 161 -13.80 -5.89 1.18
CA THR A 161 -12.78 -5.58 0.18
C THR A 161 -13.22 -6.18 -1.13
N VAL A 162 -13.55 -5.34 -2.11
CA VAL A 162 -13.88 -5.79 -3.47
C VAL A 162 -12.61 -5.87 -4.31
N VAL A 163 -12.33 -7.03 -4.91
CA VAL A 163 -11.21 -7.20 -5.83
C VAL A 163 -11.73 -7.03 -7.25
N LEU A 164 -11.13 -6.09 -7.97
CA LEU A 164 -11.52 -5.64 -9.31
C LEU A 164 -10.31 -5.67 -10.24
N ARG A 165 -10.52 -5.72 -11.54
CA ARG A 165 -9.45 -5.51 -12.52
C ARG A 165 -8.90 -4.11 -12.39
N ARG A 166 -7.59 -4.01 -12.46
CA ARG A 166 -6.90 -2.72 -12.45
C ARG A 166 -7.19 -1.99 -13.75
N GLY A 167 -7.59 -0.72 -13.67
CA GLY A 167 -7.82 0.08 -14.87
C GLY A 167 -6.51 0.35 -15.63
N GLU A 168 -6.56 0.37 -16.95
CA GLU A 168 -5.38 0.65 -17.80
C GLU A 168 -4.78 2.03 -17.52
N SER A 169 -5.64 3.00 -17.21
CA SER A 169 -5.27 4.38 -16.84
C SER A 169 -4.99 4.56 -15.33
N SER A 170 -4.94 3.47 -14.57
CA SER A 170 -4.74 3.53 -13.12
C SER A 170 -3.39 4.17 -12.77
N ILE A 171 -3.44 5.22 -11.95
CA ILE A 171 -2.26 5.96 -11.46
C ILE A 171 -1.56 5.28 -10.30
N LEU A 172 -2.04 4.10 -9.85
CA LEU A 172 -1.42 3.34 -8.77
C LEU A 172 0.01 2.94 -9.12
N GLU A 173 0.88 3.01 -8.12
CA GLU A 173 2.27 2.60 -8.29
C GLU A 173 2.39 1.15 -8.77
N LYS A 174 3.30 0.90 -9.71
CA LYS A 174 3.49 -0.43 -10.33
C LYS A 174 4.04 -1.46 -9.34
N SER A 175 4.78 -1.02 -8.33
CA SER A 175 5.28 -1.88 -7.24
C SER A 175 4.20 -2.28 -6.24
N LEU A 176 3.01 -1.68 -6.32
CA LEU A 176 1.84 -2.11 -5.57
C LEU A 176 1.30 -3.40 -6.21
N ASN A 177 1.47 -4.53 -5.53
CA ASN A 177 1.05 -5.86 -5.99
C ASN A 177 1.67 -6.26 -7.35
N PRO A 178 2.99 -6.35 -7.47
CA PRO A 178 3.65 -6.61 -8.74
C PRO A 178 3.20 -7.96 -9.34
N GLY A 179 2.92 -7.95 -10.64
CA GLY A 179 2.47 -9.14 -11.38
C GLY A 179 0.98 -9.45 -11.26
N LEU A 180 0.19 -8.61 -10.56
CA LEU A 180 -1.26 -8.72 -10.51
C LEU A 180 -1.92 -7.63 -11.36
N ASP A 181 -2.92 -8.01 -12.13
CA ASP A 181 -3.78 -7.14 -12.93
C ASP A 181 -5.05 -6.72 -12.18
N SER A 182 -5.17 -7.13 -10.92
CA SER A 182 -6.29 -6.84 -10.04
C SER A 182 -5.86 -6.07 -8.78
N ILE A 183 -6.81 -5.38 -8.18
CA ILE A 183 -6.61 -4.59 -6.96
C ILE A 183 -7.80 -4.75 -6.01
N GLY A 184 -7.54 -5.01 -4.73
CA GLY A 184 -8.55 -4.95 -3.70
C GLY A 184 -8.84 -3.50 -3.31
N VAL A 185 -10.10 -3.10 -3.30
CA VAL A 185 -10.53 -1.74 -2.95
C VAL A 185 -11.45 -1.77 -1.73
N ARG A 186 -11.27 -0.83 -0.83
CA ARG A 186 -12.12 -0.60 0.35
C ARG A 186 -12.62 0.84 0.38
N VAL A 187 -13.82 1.01 0.88
CA VAL A 187 -14.34 2.24 1.48
C VAL A 187 -14.77 1.87 2.90
N PRO A 188 -13.88 1.99 3.90
CA PRO A 188 -14.23 1.62 5.27
C PRO A 188 -15.38 2.48 5.83
N ASP A 189 -16.28 1.89 6.61
CA ASP A 189 -17.26 2.64 7.39
C ASP A 189 -16.61 3.24 8.64
N CYS A 190 -15.65 4.13 8.42
CA CYS A 190 -14.90 4.85 9.44
C CYS A 190 -14.61 6.26 8.92
N ASN A 191 -15.21 7.27 9.56
CA ASN A 191 -15.16 8.64 9.06
C ASN A 191 -13.73 9.17 8.94
N PHE A 192 -12.88 8.94 9.94
CA PHE A 192 -11.51 9.46 9.97
C PHE A 192 -10.70 9.08 8.74
N ILE A 193 -10.60 7.77 8.41
CA ILE A 193 -9.82 7.32 7.25
C ILE A 193 -10.44 7.80 5.92
N ARG A 194 -11.76 7.92 5.84
CA ARG A 194 -12.45 8.44 4.64
C ARG A 194 -12.14 9.91 4.40
N VAL A 195 -12.14 10.75 5.47
CA VAL A 195 -11.73 12.16 5.38
C VAL A 195 -10.28 12.29 4.89
N ILE A 196 -9.37 11.48 5.43
CA ILE A 196 -7.97 11.46 5.00
C ILE A 196 -7.85 11.05 3.53
N ALA A 197 -8.56 10.00 3.11
CA ALA A 197 -8.51 9.51 1.72
C ALA A 197 -9.02 10.58 0.74
N ARG A 198 -10.11 11.28 1.07
CA ARG A 198 -10.60 12.42 0.27
C ARG A 198 -9.58 13.56 0.18
N GLY A 199 -9.03 13.96 1.32
CA GLY A 199 -8.08 15.07 1.42
C GLY A 199 -6.74 14.79 0.73
N SER A 200 -6.28 13.54 0.74
CA SER A 200 -5.05 13.14 0.04
C SER A 200 -5.19 13.20 -1.49
N ARG A 201 -6.40 13.14 -2.02
CA ARG A 201 -6.72 13.08 -3.46
C ARG A 201 -6.09 11.88 -4.18
N SER A 202 -5.57 10.92 -3.43
CA SER A 202 -4.95 9.68 -3.87
C SER A 202 -5.64 8.50 -3.19
N ALA A 203 -5.45 7.28 -3.71
CA ALA A 203 -5.79 6.09 -2.95
C ALA A 203 -4.73 5.84 -1.88
N LEU A 204 -5.14 5.29 -0.75
CA LEU A 204 -4.23 4.88 0.31
C LEU A 204 -3.96 3.38 0.18
N ALA A 205 -2.70 2.96 0.04
CA ALA A 205 -2.35 1.56 0.23
C ALA A 205 -2.60 1.20 1.70
N LEU A 206 -3.38 0.15 1.94
CA LEU A 206 -3.88 -0.21 3.27
C LEU A 206 -3.62 -1.69 3.57
N THR A 207 -3.12 -1.94 4.78
CA THR A 207 -2.91 -3.30 5.31
C THR A 207 -3.05 -3.29 6.82
N SER A 208 -3.40 -4.43 7.45
CA SER A 208 -3.49 -4.54 8.92
C SER A 208 -2.19 -4.13 9.61
N ALA A 209 -2.29 -3.45 10.76
CA ALA A 209 -1.16 -2.93 11.54
C ALA A 209 -0.52 -4.02 12.40
N ASN A 210 0.12 -5.02 11.77
CA ASN A 210 0.82 -6.14 12.42
C ASN A 210 1.96 -6.64 11.53
N LEU A 211 2.91 -7.38 12.06
CA LEU A 211 3.84 -8.16 11.26
C LEU A 211 3.11 -9.26 10.49
N SER A 212 3.63 -9.64 9.33
CA SER A 212 3.01 -10.71 8.53
C SER A 212 2.92 -12.02 9.31
N GLY A 213 1.71 -12.59 9.37
CA GLY A 213 1.45 -13.85 10.10
C GLY A 213 1.11 -13.68 11.57
N GLN A 214 1.25 -12.49 12.12
CA GLN A 214 0.83 -12.19 13.49
C GLN A 214 -0.68 -11.87 13.56
N PRO A 215 -1.31 -11.96 14.75
CA PRO A 215 -2.70 -11.54 14.94
C PRO A 215 -2.92 -10.09 14.49
N SER A 216 -4.09 -9.84 13.94
CA SER A 216 -4.50 -8.49 13.53
C SER A 216 -4.78 -7.60 14.75
N SER A 217 -4.54 -6.31 14.64
CA SER A 217 -4.61 -5.33 15.72
C SER A 217 -5.99 -4.68 15.81
N VAL A 218 -6.54 -4.64 17.02
CA VAL A 218 -7.80 -3.97 17.37
C VAL A 218 -7.60 -2.83 18.37
N ASP A 219 -6.41 -2.71 18.93
CA ASP A 219 -5.96 -1.65 19.82
C ASP A 219 -4.59 -1.15 19.34
N VAL A 220 -4.28 0.13 19.54
CA VAL A 220 -2.96 0.70 19.19
C VAL A 220 -1.82 -0.01 19.91
N LYS A 221 -2.05 -0.54 21.10
CA LYS A 221 -1.08 -1.29 21.90
C LYS A 221 -0.69 -2.63 21.26
N ASP A 222 -1.57 -3.23 20.46
CA ASP A 222 -1.31 -4.51 19.80
C ASP A 222 -0.09 -4.46 18.84
N PHE A 223 0.29 -3.26 18.38
CA PHE A 223 1.41 -3.06 17.45
C PHE A 223 2.40 -1.97 17.92
N GLU A 224 2.52 -1.74 19.23
CA GLU A 224 3.42 -0.72 19.79
C GLU A 224 4.88 -0.91 19.35
N ASN A 225 5.31 -2.14 19.15
CA ASN A 225 6.64 -2.47 18.62
C ASN A 225 6.89 -2.00 17.18
N LEU A 226 5.85 -1.55 16.46
CA LEU A 226 5.94 -1.05 15.09
C LEU A 226 5.75 0.46 14.98
N TRP A 227 5.42 1.16 16.06
CA TRP A 227 5.15 2.60 16.07
C TRP A 227 6.29 3.44 15.50
N GLN A 228 7.52 3.03 15.73
CA GLN A 228 8.73 3.70 15.23
C GLN A 228 8.81 3.81 13.70
N HIS A 229 7.99 3.04 12.99
CA HIS A 229 7.92 3.07 11.54
C HIS A 229 6.84 4.02 11.00
N CYS A 230 6.00 4.56 11.86
CA CYS A 230 4.91 5.46 11.53
C CYS A 230 5.28 6.92 11.84
N ALA A 231 4.81 7.85 11.01
CA ALA A 231 4.88 9.26 11.34
C ALA A 231 3.91 9.59 12.49
N TYR A 232 2.70 9.02 12.43
CA TYR A 232 1.67 9.16 13.46
C TYR A 232 0.88 7.86 13.62
N ILE A 233 0.35 7.66 14.83
CA ILE A 233 -0.60 6.60 15.18
C ILE A 233 -1.89 7.29 15.62
N TYR A 234 -2.96 7.10 14.86
CA TYR A 234 -4.25 7.68 15.19
C TYR A 234 -5.07 6.68 15.99
N ASP A 235 -5.36 7.04 17.23
CA ASP A 235 -6.07 6.19 18.19
C ASP A 235 -7.58 6.46 18.13
N GLY A 236 -8.34 5.46 17.71
CA GLY A 236 -9.80 5.41 17.71
C GLY A 236 -10.38 4.53 18.82
N GLY A 237 -9.55 4.14 19.81
CA GLY A 237 -9.93 3.21 20.87
C GLY A 237 -9.91 1.73 20.43
N VAL A 238 -10.47 0.88 21.26
CA VAL A 238 -10.58 -0.56 20.97
C VAL A 238 -11.67 -0.80 19.93
N LEU A 239 -11.32 -1.44 18.81
CA LEU A 239 -12.26 -1.70 17.71
C LEU A 239 -13.18 -2.89 18.05
N PRO A 240 -14.51 -2.75 17.85
CA PRO A 240 -15.49 -3.73 18.33
C PRO A 240 -15.60 -5.00 17.47
N SER A 241 -15.13 -4.99 16.23
CA SER A 241 -15.30 -6.08 15.25
C SER A 241 -14.50 -7.35 15.54
N GLY A 242 -13.80 -7.40 16.68
CA GLY A 242 -12.88 -8.50 16.98
C GLY A 242 -11.67 -8.50 16.02
N ARG A 243 -11.00 -9.65 15.87
CA ARG A 243 -9.79 -9.73 15.03
C ARG A 243 -10.06 -10.22 13.60
N ALA A 244 -11.32 -10.33 13.21
CA ALA A 244 -11.70 -10.62 11.85
C ALA A 244 -11.53 -9.36 10.97
N GLY A 245 -10.78 -9.49 9.89
CA GLY A 245 -10.66 -8.41 8.91
C GLY A 245 -11.86 -8.35 7.98
N SER A 246 -11.81 -7.47 6.98
CA SER A 246 -12.85 -7.39 5.94
C SER A 246 -13.03 -8.71 5.21
N THR A 247 -14.26 -8.98 4.77
CA THR A 247 -14.55 -10.01 3.77
C THR A 247 -13.93 -9.59 2.44
N VAL A 248 -13.15 -10.49 1.81
CA VAL A 248 -12.52 -10.21 0.52
C VAL A 248 -13.26 -11.00 -0.55
N VAL A 249 -13.87 -10.28 -1.48
CA VAL A 249 -14.63 -10.87 -2.59
C VAL A 249 -14.02 -10.45 -3.93
N ASP A 250 -13.79 -11.43 -4.79
CA ASP A 250 -13.36 -11.25 -6.17
C ASP A 250 -14.60 -11.02 -7.06
N LEU A 251 -14.59 -9.88 -7.76
CA LEU A 251 -15.61 -9.45 -8.70
C LEU A 251 -15.01 -9.19 -10.09
N THR A 252 -13.86 -9.78 -10.41
CA THR A 252 -13.17 -9.57 -11.70
C THR A 252 -13.89 -10.25 -12.88
N THR A 253 -14.77 -11.21 -12.61
CA THR A 253 -15.51 -11.97 -13.62
C THR A 253 -16.95 -11.50 -13.72
N LEU A 254 -17.40 -11.18 -14.93
CA LEU A 254 -18.77 -10.73 -15.20
C LEU A 254 -19.81 -11.72 -14.67
N GLY A 255 -20.75 -11.22 -13.87
CA GLY A 255 -21.88 -11.99 -13.31
C GLY A 255 -21.52 -13.01 -12.26
N LYS A 256 -20.25 -13.05 -11.83
CA LYS A 256 -19.77 -14.02 -10.84
C LYS A 256 -19.07 -13.34 -9.68
N TYR A 257 -19.03 -14.04 -8.54
CA TYR A 257 -18.21 -13.66 -7.40
C TYR A 257 -17.48 -14.86 -6.82
N LYS A 258 -16.37 -14.60 -6.11
CA LYS A 258 -15.65 -15.61 -5.33
C LYS A 258 -15.20 -15.01 -3.99
N ILE A 259 -15.52 -15.67 -2.88
CA ILE A 259 -15.00 -15.28 -1.58
C ILE A 259 -13.55 -15.75 -1.46
N LEU A 260 -12.61 -14.80 -1.56
CA LEU A 260 -11.17 -15.07 -1.41
C LEU A 260 -10.76 -15.23 0.04
N ARG A 261 -11.43 -14.50 0.94
CA ARG A 261 -11.20 -14.57 2.38
C ARG A 261 -12.49 -14.25 3.13
N PRO A 262 -13.00 -15.17 3.93
CA PRO A 262 -14.10 -14.86 4.85
C PRO A 262 -13.64 -13.85 5.89
N GLY A 263 -14.45 -12.84 6.15
CA GLY A 263 -14.23 -11.77 7.12
C GLY A 263 -15.44 -11.57 8.01
N SER A 264 -15.52 -10.40 8.66
CA SER A 264 -16.59 -10.06 9.62
C SER A 264 -17.99 -9.97 9.02
N ALA A 265 -18.12 -9.72 7.71
CA ALA A 265 -19.40 -9.55 7.01
C ALA A 265 -19.62 -10.58 5.89
N LYS A 266 -19.14 -11.82 6.05
CA LYS A 266 -19.19 -12.82 4.96
C LYS A 266 -20.63 -13.11 4.51
N GLU A 267 -21.51 -13.43 5.44
CA GLU A 267 -22.88 -13.84 5.16
C GLU A 267 -23.70 -12.69 4.54
N GLU A 268 -23.54 -11.49 5.07
CA GLU A 268 -24.16 -10.27 4.55
C GLU A 268 -23.65 -9.96 3.14
N THR A 269 -22.34 -10.06 2.93
CA THR A 269 -21.72 -9.86 1.60
C THR A 269 -22.32 -10.81 0.58
N ILE A 270 -22.43 -12.10 0.89
CA ILE A 270 -23.03 -13.12 0.01
C ILE A 270 -24.49 -12.76 -0.31
N ALA A 271 -25.28 -12.42 0.71
CA ALA A 271 -26.70 -12.07 0.51
C ALA A 271 -26.88 -10.85 -0.40
N ILE A 272 -25.98 -9.85 -0.31
CA ILE A 272 -25.98 -8.70 -1.22
C ILE A 272 -25.64 -9.11 -2.66
N LEU A 273 -24.58 -9.91 -2.84
CA LEU A 273 -24.14 -10.36 -4.16
C LEU A 273 -25.23 -11.16 -4.88
N GLU A 274 -25.86 -12.11 -4.20
CA GLU A 274 -26.97 -12.91 -4.73
C GLU A 274 -28.21 -12.05 -5.06
N ARG A 275 -28.51 -11.04 -4.24
CA ARG A 275 -29.60 -10.07 -4.53
C ARG A 275 -29.36 -9.28 -5.81
N HIS A 276 -28.10 -9.02 -6.15
CA HIS A 276 -27.69 -8.41 -7.42
C HIS A 276 -27.47 -9.43 -8.55
N ALA A 277 -27.98 -10.65 -8.38
CA ALA A 277 -27.95 -11.74 -9.36
C ALA A 277 -26.53 -12.22 -9.77
N LEU A 278 -25.53 -12.04 -8.88
CA LEU A 278 -24.23 -12.69 -9.07
C LEU A 278 -24.28 -14.12 -8.56
N VAL A 279 -23.52 -15.00 -9.24
CA VAL A 279 -23.40 -16.41 -8.91
C VAL A 279 -22.01 -16.72 -8.38
N GLU A 280 -21.93 -17.56 -7.34
CA GLU A 280 -20.62 -17.97 -6.80
C GLU A 280 -19.83 -18.77 -7.83
N ASP A 281 -18.58 -18.37 -8.07
CA ASP A 281 -17.66 -19.09 -8.94
C ASP A 281 -17.04 -20.25 -8.18
N VAL A 282 -17.77 -21.37 -8.13
CA VAL A 282 -17.29 -22.62 -7.52
C VAL A 282 -16.36 -23.27 -8.53
N ILE A 283 -15.05 -23.33 -8.21
CA ILE A 283 -14.11 -24.13 -8.99
C ILE A 283 -14.57 -25.58 -8.86
N ALA A 284 -15.02 -26.17 -9.96
CA ALA A 284 -15.24 -27.61 -10.02
C ALA A 284 -13.91 -28.30 -9.67
N SER A 285 -13.88 -28.94 -8.52
CA SER A 285 -12.74 -29.68 -7.96
C SER A 285 -12.45 -30.94 -8.78
#